data_53df4915ac8dec9e3a793fa0a280dd73
#
_entry.id   53df4915ac8dec9e3a793fa0a280dd73
#
_cell.length_a   1.000
_cell.length_b   1.000
_cell.length_c   1.000
_cell.angle_alpha   90.00
_cell.angle_beta   90.00
_cell.angle_gamma   90.00
#
_symmetry.space_group_name_H-M   'P 1'
#
loop_
_entity.id
_entity.type
_entity.pdbx_description
1 polymer ?
#
loop_
_entity_poly.entity_id
_entity_poly.type
_entity_poly.pdbx_seq_one_letter_code
_entity_poly.pdbx_strand_id
1 'polypeptide(L)'
;METAAKCLLRQFLQYGLRLTPRKEYVIEPFDTGTVLHLSLDAFSRGLAAKGLDWSSFTREEGEELAAQALRETAAAYHDLLLYSTKRSESQLGRMERILSRSIDTLQYQLKKGCFAPEAYEFTFGPDGEADMITFPLSGGRWLKLVGRIDRLDLCREDGSIFVKILDYKSGSLDLDPDLMKRGIQLQLLMYMSAVLENLAAGNPGTRIVPSAMLYYRITDPVIDGGSPEEGEAAEEEALSLIRSALRPTGLVNSDPESYERLDRSISGKSDVIPVTLKKNREPASGSRIYSLGEFDQLRKEVTEVVCMLAEQILDGNVQANPAVWDDKAACDYCPYKGVCGFDPSIDGYEYRG
;
A
#
# COMPACT_ATOMS: atom_id res chain seq x y z
N MET A 1 -4.58 10.06 11.56
CA MET A 1 -5.68 9.24 12.12
C MET A 1 -5.17 7.91 12.66
N GLU A 2 -4.49 7.04 11.91
CA GLU A 2 -4.00 5.75 12.42
C GLU A 2 -3.13 5.84 13.68
N THR A 3 -2.31 6.89 13.81
CA THR A 3 -1.52 7.12 15.02
C THR A 3 -2.42 7.38 16.25
N ALA A 4 -3.50 8.14 16.06
CA ALA A 4 -4.50 8.38 17.12
C ALA A 4 -5.27 7.09 17.45
N ALA A 5 -5.63 6.30 16.46
CA ALA A 5 -6.25 5.00 16.66
C ALA A 5 -5.34 4.04 17.45
N LYS A 6 -4.04 4.10 17.22
CA LYS A 6 -3.05 3.32 17.97
C LYS A 6 -2.85 3.84 19.38
N CYS A 7 -2.74 5.17 19.58
CA CYS A 7 -2.64 5.81 20.89
C CYS A 7 -2.79 7.33 20.76
N LEU A 8 -3.72 7.92 21.50
CA LEU A 8 -3.97 9.38 21.48
C LEU A 8 -2.79 10.19 22.02
N LEU A 9 -2.13 9.72 23.09
CA LEU A 9 -0.92 10.37 23.59
C LEU A 9 0.20 10.36 22.54
N ARG A 10 0.42 9.24 21.84
CA ARG A 10 1.40 9.17 20.75
C ARG A 10 1.09 10.17 19.65
N GLN A 11 -0.19 10.29 19.27
CA GLN A 11 -0.63 11.28 18.29
C GLN A 11 -0.30 12.71 18.74
N PHE A 12 -0.60 13.05 19.99
CA PHE A 12 -0.31 14.37 20.56
C PHE A 12 1.20 14.66 20.62
N LEU A 13 2.02 13.71 21.08
CA LEU A 13 3.47 13.88 21.14
C LEU A 13 4.08 14.07 19.73
N GLN A 14 3.61 13.27 18.77
CA GLN A 14 4.14 13.27 17.42
C GLN A 14 3.70 14.47 16.56
N TYR A 15 2.41 14.82 16.61
CA TYR A 15 1.83 15.83 15.72
C TYR A 15 1.44 17.12 16.45
N GLY A 16 1.09 17.06 17.71
CA GLY A 16 0.81 18.23 18.54
C GLY A 16 2.11 18.91 18.97
N LEU A 17 2.94 18.20 19.72
CA LEU A 17 4.22 18.71 20.20
C LEU A 17 5.37 18.57 19.17
N ARG A 18 5.19 17.80 18.12
CA ARG A 18 6.18 17.55 17.06
C ARG A 18 7.52 17.06 17.59
N LEU A 19 7.47 16.20 18.61
CA LEU A 19 8.67 15.60 19.16
C LEU A 19 9.25 14.60 18.15
N THR A 20 10.52 14.76 17.83
CA THR A 20 11.25 13.89 16.92
C THR A 20 12.44 13.27 17.66
N PRO A 21 12.71 11.96 17.46
CA PRO A 21 13.95 11.36 17.94
C PRO A 21 15.17 12.07 17.35
N ARG A 22 16.28 11.98 18.06
CA ARG A 22 17.56 12.46 17.52
C ARG A 22 17.89 11.67 16.24
N LYS A 23 18.22 12.36 15.16
CA LYS A 23 18.64 11.71 13.90
C LYS A 23 19.98 11.03 14.10
N GLU A 24 20.04 9.75 13.78
CA GLU A 24 21.25 8.98 13.68
C GLU A 24 21.58 8.73 12.21
N TYR A 25 22.85 8.84 11.82
CA TYR A 25 23.28 8.58 10.44
C TYR A 25 23.54 7.07 10.22
N VAL A 26 22.46 6.31 10.32
CA VAL A 26 22.45 4.85 10.12
C VAL A 26 21.33 4.54 9.13
N ILE A 27 21.61 3.66 8.17
CA ILE A 27 20.60 3.18 7.23
C ILE A 27 19.71 2.18 7.97
N GLU A 28 18.46 2.55 8.16
CA GLU A 28 17.43 1.71 8.78
C GLU A 28 16.65 0.92 7.72
N PRO A 29 15.92 -0.15 8.08
CA PRO A 29 15.04 -0.88 7.16
C PRO A 29 13.98 0.02 6.49
N PHE A 30 13.55 1.08 7.18
CA PHE A 30 12.63 2.08 6.65
C PHE A 30 13.23 2.86 5.47
N ASP A 31 14.53 3.19 5.53
CA ASP A 31 15.22 3.90 4.45
C ASP A 31 15.25 3.06 3.17
N THR A 32 15.51 1.76 3.30
CA THR A 32 15.45 0.80 2.18
C THR A 32 14.07 0.81 1.52
N GLY A 33 12.99 0.78 2.31
CA GLY A 33 11.63 0.87 1.82
C GLY A 33 11.38 2.17 1.03
N THR A 34 11.76 3.30 1.62
CA THR A 34 11.60 4.63 1.00
C THR A 34 12.34 4.73 -0.33
N VAL A 35 13.60 4.28 -0.40
CA VAL A 35 14.39 4.29 -1.65
C VAL A 35 13.73 3.41 -2.72
N LEU A 36 13.24 2.23 -2.38
CA LEU A 36 12.56 1.35 -3.34
C LEU A 36 11.26 1.96 -3.87
N HIS A 37 10.45 2.61 -3.02
CA HIS A 37 9.25 3.35 -3.45
C HIS A 37 9.61 4.46 -4.45
N LEU A 38 10.56 5.33 -4.08
CA LEU A 38 11.01 6.41 -4.94
C LEU A 38 11.62 5.89 -6.25
N SER A 39 12.29 4.73 -6.22
CA SER A 39 12.84 4.11 -7.41
C SER A 39 11.76 3.56 -8.35
N LEU A 40 10.65 3.02 -7.82
CA LEU A 40 9.49 2.61 -8.64
C LEU A 40 8.80 3.80 -9.31
N ASP A 41 8.66 4.90 -8.61
CA ASP A 41 8.15 6.14 -9.18
C ASP A 41 9.09 6.71 -10.26
N ALA A 42 10.39 6.77 -9.98
CA ALA A 42 11.41 7.20 -10.95
C ALA A 42 11.43 6.29 -12.20
N PHE A 43 11.30 4.97 -12.02
CA PHE A 43 11.16 4.02 -13.11
C PHE A 43 9.93 4.32 -13.97
N SER A 44 8.78 4.56 -13.36
CA SER A 44 7.53 4.85 -14.08
C SER A 44 7.62 6.15 -14.87
N ARG A 45 8.25 7.19 -14.30
CA ARG A 45 8.55 8.43 -15.03
C ARG A 45 9.54 8.20 -16.18
N GLY A 46 10.53 7.35 -15.98
CA GLY A 46 11.49 6.95 -17.01
C GLY A 46 10.84 6.24 -18.21
N LEU A 47 9.85 5.35 -17.95
CA LEU A 47 9.04 4.74 -19.00
C LEU A 47 8.28 5.79 -19.79
N ALA A 48 7.55 6.67 -19.12
CA ALA A 48 6.77 7.74 -19.76
C ALA A 48 7.66 8.67 -20.60
N ALA A 49 8.85 9.04 -20.13
CA ALA A 49 9.81 9.85 -20.86
C ALA A 49 10.33 9.18 -22.14
N LYS A 50 10.37 7.87 -22.18
CA LYS A 50 10.71 7.06 -23.38
C LYS A 50 9.50 6.77 -24.28
N GLY A 51 8.30 7.21 -23.93
CA GLY A 51 7.05 6.90 -24.62
C GLY A 51 6.64 5.43 -24.48
N LEU A 52 7.13 4.75 -23.46
CA LEU A 52 6.80 3.38 -23.12
C LEU A 52 5.74 3.34 -22.01
N ASP A 53 4.98 2.25 -21.97
CA ASP A 53 4.08 1.93 -20.87
C ASP A 53 4.52 0.63 -20.16
N TRP A 54 3.86 0.32 -19.04
CA TRP A 54 4.18 -0.87 -18.25
C TRP A 54 3.97 -2.21 -18.96
N SER A 55 3.27 -2.23 -20.09
CA SER A 55 3.03 -3.44 -20.88
C SER A 55 4.01 -3.61 -22.04
N SER A 56 4.71 -2.54 -22.45
CA SER A 56 5.40 -2.46 -23.74
C SER A 56 6.92 -2.59 -23.69
N PHE A 57 7.55 -2.43 -22.51
CA PHE A 57 9.01 -2.54 -22.42
C PHE A 57 9.52 -4.00 -22.44
N THR A 58 10.72 -4.23 -22.97
CA THR A 58 11.42 -5.51 -22.91
C THR A 58 12.07 -5.72 -21.54
N ARG A 59 12.52 -6.95 -21.26
CA ARG A 59 13.23 -7.26 -20.01
C ARG A 59 14.50 -6.42 -19.85
N GLU A 60 15.28 -6.30 -20.92
CA GLU A 60 16.53 -5.53 -20.93
C GLU A 60 16.28 -4.04 -20.68
N GLU A 61 15.27 -3.47 -21.34
CA GLU A 61 14.87 -2.07 -21.11
C GLU A 61 14.39 -1.85 -19.67
N GLY A 62 13.66 -2.81 -19.11
CA GLY A 62 13.19 -2.78 -17.73
C GLY A 62 14.35 -2.84 -16.73
N GLU A 63 15.31 -3.73 -16.92
CA GLU A 63 16.49 -3.86 -16.07
C GLU A 63 17.39 -2.60 -16.13
N GLU A 64 17.61 -2.04 -17.31
CA GLU A 64 18.39 -0.81 -17.49
C GLU A 64 17.73 0.39 -16.79
N LEU A 65 16.43 0.59 -17.01
CA LEU A 65 15.67 1.67 -16.38
C LEU A 65 15.58 1.50 -14.88
N ALA A 66 15.41 0.27 -14.38
CA ALA A 66 15.40 -0.01 -12.95
C ALA A 66 16.73 0.35 -12.28
N ALA A 67 17.84 -0.06 -12.89
CA ALA A 67 19.17 0.25 -12.40
C ALA A 67 19.45 1.76 -12.44
N GLN A 68 18.99 2.48 -13.47
CA GLN A 68 19.10 3.93 -13.56
C GLN A 68 18.28 4.61 -12.46
N ALA A 69 16.99 4.25 -12.31
CA ALA A 69 16.09 4.80 -11.31
C ALA A 69 16.63 4.61 -9.89
N LEU A 70 17.17 3.42 -9.58
CA LEU A 70 17.77 3.16 -8.28
C LEU A 70 19.02 4.02 -8.04
N ARG A 71 19.91 4.13 -9.03
CA ARG A 71 21.12 4.96 -8.90
C ARG A 71 20.80 6.43 -8.64
N GLU A 72 19.86 6.99 -9.39
CA GLU A 72 19.44 8.39 -9.25
C GLU A 72 18.80 8.63 -7.88
N THR A 73 17.89 7.75 -7.46
CA THR A 73 17.22 7.84 -6.16
C THR A 73 18.19 7.68 -5.01
N ALA A 74 19.08 6.67 -5.07
CA ALA A 74 20.07 6.42 -4.03
C ALA A 74 21.10 7.55 -3.90
N ALA A 75 21.46 8.18 -5.00
CA ALA A 75 22.37 9.34 -4.99
C ALA A 75 21.71 10.58 -4.34
N ALA A 76 20.41 10.78 -4.57
CA ALA A 76 19.65 11.88 -3.97
C ALA A 76 19.26 11.64 -2.50
N TYR A 77 19.31 10.38 -2.04
CA TYR A 77 18.86 10.01 -0.71
C TYR A 77 19.93 10.34 0.35
N HIS A 78 19.60 11.27 1.28
CA HIS A 78 20.46 11.69 2.38
C HIS A 78 21.93 11.92 2.00
N ASP A 79 22.17 12.72 0.95
CA ASP A 79 23.50 13.17 0.55
C ASP A 79 24.52 12.02 0.35
N LEU A 80 24.15 11.02 -0.46
CA LEU A 80 24.99 9.87 -0.79
C LEU A 80 25.22 8.87 0.36
N LEU A 81 24.40 8.84 1.40
CA LEU A 81 24.55 7.91 2.53
C LEU A 81 24.68 6.45 2.08
N LEU A 82 23.95 6.06 1.01
CA LEU A 82 23.98 4.70 0.46
C LEU A 82 25.30 4.34 -0.26
N TYR A 83 26.18 5.29 -0.51
CA TYR A 83 27.49 5.08 -1.12
C TYR A 83 28.64 5.25 -0.13
N SER A 84 28.35 5.46 1.17
CA SER A 84 29.35 5.81 2.16
C SER A 84 30.20 4.65 2.66
N THR A 85 29.73 3.39 2.51
CA THR A 85 30.40 2.21 3.03
C THR A 85 30.23 0.98 2.12
N LYS A 86 31.14 -0.01 2.23
CA LYS A 86 31.03 -1.32 1.57
C LYS A 86 29.74 -2.07 1.89
N ARG A 87 29.21 -1.89 3.12
CA ARG A 87 27.94 -2.46 3.56
C ARG A 87 26.78 -1.83 2.79
N SER A 88 26.81 -0.52 2.62
CA SER A 88 25.80 0.22 1.86
C SER A 88 25.80 -0.18 0.37
N GLU A 89 26.99 -0.36 -0.23
CA GLU A 89 27.12 -0.86 -1.61
C GLU A 89 26.50 -2.26 -1.78
N SER A 90 26.70 -3.16 -0.80
CA SER A 90 26.06 -4.47 -0.80
C SER A 90 24.52 -4.39 -0.68
N GLN A 91 24.02 -3.42 0.09
CA GLN A 91 22.59 -3.16 0.20
C GLN A 91 21.99 -2.65 -1.12
N LEU A 92 22.71 -1.78 -1.84
CA LEU A 92 22.28 -1.32 -3.17
C LEU A 92 22.14 -2.49 -4.16
N GLY A 93 23.08 -3.43 -4.21
CA GLY A 93 22.95 -4.61 -5.06
C GLY A 93 21.76 -5.51 -4.69
N ARG A 94 21.40 -5.56 -3.40
CA ARG A 94 20.17 -6.23 -2.97
C ARG A 94 18.91 -5.47 -3.42
N MET A 95 18.90 -4.14 -3.27
CA MET A 95 17.78 -3.29 -3.70
C MET A 95 17.54 -3.40 -5.21
N GLU A 96 18.62 -3.46 -6.01
CA GLU A 96 18.53 -3.63 -7.46
C GLU A 96 17.82 -4.93 -7.83
N ARG A 97 18.18 -6.06 -7.20
CA ARG A 97 17.48 -7.34 -7.41
C ARG A 97 16.02 -7.29 -7.00
N ILE A 98 15.70 -6.67 -5.85
CA ILE A 98 14.33 -6.50 -5.38
C ILE A 98 13.52 -5.68 -6.39
N LEU A 99 14.08 -4.57 -6.85
CA LEU A 99 13.43 -3.66 -7.78
C LEU A 99 13.16 -4.35 -9.12
N SER A 100 14.17 -5.01 -9.71
CA SER A 100 14.04 -5.73 -10.97
C SER A 100 12.97 -6.83 -10.90
N ARG A 101 12.97 -7.65 -9.83
CA ARG A 101 11.93 -8.68 -9.61
C ARG A 101 10.54 -8.09 -9.42
N SER A 102 10.45 -6.97 -8.71
CA SER A 102 9.17 -6.27 -8.52
C SER A 102 8.63 -5.72 -9.83
N ILE A 103 9.48 -5.13 -10.67
CA ILE A 103 9.11 -4.59 -11.97
C ILE A 103 8.64 -5.70 -12.92
N ASP A 104 9.38 -6.82 -13.02
CA ASP A 104 8.95 -7.98 -13.80
C ASP A 104 7.58 -8.50 -13.35
N THR A 105 7.41 -8.69 -12.05
CA THR A 105 6.15 -9.19 -11.48
C THR A 105 4.99 -8.22 -11.72
N LEU A 106 5.19 -6.92 -11.52
CA LEU A 106 4.16 -5.91 -11.76
C LEU A 106 3.79 -5.81 -13.25
N GLN A 107 4.77 -5.91 -14.16
CA GLN A 107 4.52 -5.97 -15.60
C GLN A 107 3.69 -7.21 -15.95
N TYR A 108 4.09 -8.37 -15.45
CA TYR A 108 3.36 -9.62 -15.64
C TYR A 108 1.90 -9.51 -15.19
N GLN A 109 1.67 -8.95 -13.99
CA GLN A 109 0.33 -8.76 -13.45
C GLN A 109 -0.52 -7.82 -14.32
N LEU A 110 0.05 -6.74 -14.83
CA LEU A 110 -0.65 -5.82 -15.73
C LEU A 110 -1.01 -6.47 -17.07
N LYS A 111 -0.13 -7.30 -17.63
CA LYS A 111 -0.40 -8.04 -18.87
C LYS A 111 -1.52 -9.08 -18.74
N LYS A 112 -1.82 -9.53 -17.52
CA LYS A 112 -2.92 -10.49 -17.24
C LYS A 112 -4.31 -9.85 -17.21
N GLY A 113 -4.40 -8.55 -16.96
CA GLY A 113 -5.68 -7.83 -16.82
C GLY A 113 -5.89 -6.76 -17.89
N CYS A 114 -6.80 -5.83 -17.59
CA CYS A 114 -7.05 -4.63 -18.41
C CYS A 114 -6.64 -3.34 -17.70
N PHE A 115 -6.16 -3.44 -16.48
CA PHE A 115 -5.79 -2.26 -15.71
C PHE A 115 -4.49 -1.66 -16.24
N ALA A 116 -4.50 -0.35 -16.42
CA ALA A 116 -3.31 0.42 -16.76
C ALA A 116 -3.03 1.44 -15.64
N PRO A 117 -1.77 1.68 -15.29
CA PRO A 117 -1.42 2.75 -14.36
C PRO A 117 -1.88 4.10 -14.89
N GLU A 118 -2.68 4.80 -14.09
CA GLU A 118 -3.16 6.15 -14.36
C GLU A 118 -2.28 7.19 -13.69
N ALA A 119 -1.88 6.92 -12.44
CA ALA A 119 -1.06 7.84 -11.67
C ALA A 119 -0.15 7.11 -10.68
N TYR A 120 1.00 7.75 -10.38
CA TYR A 120 1.98 7.35 -9.38
C TYR A 120 2.16 8.50 -8.40
N GLU A 121 2.36 8.18 -7.11
CA GLU A 121 2.51 9.20 -6.07
C GLU A 121 1.37 10.24 -6.11
N PHE A 122 0.17 9.77 -6.52
CA PHE A 122 -1.01 10.62 -6.73
C PHE A 122 -1.42 11.29 -5.42
N THR A 123 -1.39 12.61 -5.41
CA THR A 123 -1.67 13.41 -4.23
C THR A 123 -3.09 13.98 -4.25
N PHE A 124 -3.76 13.92 -3.11
CA PHE A 124 -5.00 14.66 -2.89
C PHE A 124 -4.83 15.60 -1.69
N GLY A 125 -5.20 16.85 -1.90
CA GLY A 125 -4.95 17.91 -0.93
C GLY A 125 -4.97 19.31 -1.55
N PRO A 126 -4.62 20.37 -0.78
CA PRO A 126 -4.67 21.76 -1.25
C PRO A 126 -3.83 22.04 -2.49
N ASP A 127 -2.70 21.36 -2.61
CA ASP A 127 -1.76 21.47 -3.73
C ASP A 127 -1.64 20.15 -4.50
N GLY A 128 -2.62 19.26 -4.33
CA GLY A 128 -2.64 17.93 -4.92
C GLY A 128 -3.31 17.90 -6.30
N GLU A 129 -3.22 16.74 -6.96
CA GLU A 129 -3.85 16.46 -8.26
C GLU A 129 -5.36 16.28 -8.16
N ALA A 130 -5.86 16.03 -6.94
CA ALA A 130 -7.28 15.86 -6.64
C ALA A 130 -7.68 16.60 -5.35
N ASP A 131 -8.99 16.81 -5.22
CA ASP A 131 -9.58 17.46 -4.06
C ASP A 131 -9.43 16.63 -2.77
N MET A 132 -9.35 17.34 -1.64
CA MET A 132 -9.36 16.73 -0.30
C MET A 132 -10.69 16.04 -0.03
N ILE A 133 -10.63 14.89 0.66
CA ILE A 133 -11.85 14.35 1.27
C ILE A 133 -12.21 15.21 2.49
N THR A 134 -13.48 15.61 2.59
CA THR A 134 -13.96 16.42 3.69
C THR A 134 -15.11 15.72 4.41
N PHE A 135 -15.03 15.70 5.74
CA PHE A 135 -16.09 15.17 6.59
C PHE A 135 -16.58 16.24 7.55
N PRO A 136 -17.90 16.42 7.68
CA PRO A 136 -18.45 17.33 8.68
C PRO A 136 -18.24 16.75 10.09
N LEU A 137 -17.84 17.61 11.01
CA LEU A 137 -17.69 17.32 12.43
C LEU A 137 -18.67 18.14 13.25
N SER A 138 -18.77 17.85 14.55
CA SER A 138 -19.61 18.59 15.48
C SER A 138 -19.19 20.07 15.57
N GLY A 139 -20.13 20.94 15.91
CA GLY A 139 -19.89 22.39 16.06
C GLY A 139 -19.53 23.11 14.75
N GLY A 140 -19.92 22.59 13.58
CA GLY A 140 -19.65 23.22 12.29
C GLY A 140 -18.19 23.11 11.82
N ARG A 141 -17.40 22.26 12.44
CA ARG A 141 -16.00 21.95 12.07
C ARG A 141 -15.96 20.97 10.91
N TRP A 142 -14.82 20.91 10.25
CA TRP A 142 -14.59 20.00 9.11
C TRP A 142 -13.26 19.29 9.27
N LEU A 143 -13.28 17.96 9.10
CA LEU A 143 -12.07 17.18 8.91
C LEU A 143 -11.71 17.19 7.43
N LYS A 144 -10.45 17.52 7.13
CA LYS A 144 -9.88 17.47 5.78
C LYS A 144 -8.79 16.43 5.76
N LEU A 145 -8.95 15.40 4.95
CA LEU A 145 -7.92 14.39 4.76
C LEU A 145 -7.11 14.71 3.51
N VAL A 146 -5.81 14.65 3.69
CA VAL A 146 -4.82 14.73 2.62
C VAL A 146 -4.05 13.43 2.56
N GLY A 147 -3.55 13.06 1.39
CA GLY A 147 -2.82 11.81 1.25
C GLY A 147 -2.12 11.69 -0.09
N ARG A 148 -1.36 10.60 -0.19
CA ARG A 148 -0.64 10.24 -1.39
C ARG A 148 -0.79 8.75 -1.63
N ILE A 149 -1.25 8.40 -2.82
CA ILE A 149 -1.46 7.03 -3.29
C ILE A 149 -0.23 6.63 -4.08
N ASP A 150 0.42 5.55 -3.69
CA ASP A 150 1.65 5.11 -4.38
C ASP A 150 1.37 4.79 -5.85
N ARG A 151 0.24 4.11 -6.13
CA ARG A 151 -0.16 3.80 -7.49
C ARG A 151 -1.67 3.64 -7.63
N LEU A 152 -2.23 4.34 -8.60
CA LEU A 152 -3.61 4.23 -9.06
C LEU A 152 -3.66 3.60 -10.45
N ASP A 153 -4.36 2.48 -10.59
CA ASP A 153 -4.60 1.84 -11.89
C ASP A 153 -6.09 1.89 -12.23
N LEU A 154 -6.40 2.17 -13.48
CA LEU A 154 -7.77 2.17 -13.99
C LEU A 154 -7.94 1.20 -15.16
N CYS A 155 -9.13 0.62 -15.26
CA CYS A 155 -9.59 -0.07 -16.46
C CYS A 155 -10.89 0.59 -16.91
N ARG A 156 -10.92 1.07 -18.16
CA ARG A 156 -12.07 1.73 -18.76
C ARG A 156 -12.66 0.81 -19.83
N GLU A 157 -13.68 0.06 -19.45
CA GLU A 157 -14.37 -0.87 -20.34
C GLU A 157 -15.89 -0.82 -20.10
N ASP A 158 -16.66 -1.11 -21.14
CA ASP A 158 -18.12 -1.24 -21.11
C ASP A 158 -18.87 -0.03 -20.47
N GLY A 159 -18.36 1.18 -20.71
CA GLY A 159 -18.92 2.41 -20.17
C GLY A 159 -18.76 2.57 -18.66
N SER A 160 -17.89 1.78 -18.05
CA SER A 160 -17.55 1.82 -16.63
C SER A 160 -16.07 2.09 -16.42
N ILE A 161 -15.73 2.65 -15.26
CA ILE A 161 -14.35 2.83 -14.79
C ILE A 161 -14.15 1.95 -13.57
N PHE A 162 -13.26 0.98 -13.70
CA PHE A 162 -12.84 0.08 -12.63
C PHE A 162 -11.58 0.61 -11.98
N VAL A 163 -11.55 0.67 -10.65
CA VAL A 163 -10.49 1.32 -9.87
C VAL A 163 -9.71 0.27 -9.08
N LYS A 164 -8.38 0.27 -9.24
CA LYS A 164 -7.46 -0.51 -8.41
C LYS A 164 -6.46 0.43 -7.76
N ILE A 165 -6.28 0.31 -6.45
CA ILE A 165 -5.24 1.01 -5.69
C ILE A 165 -4.21 0.01 -5.24
N LEU A 166 -2.95 0.36 -5.43
CA LEU A 166 -1.80 -0.41 -5.01
C LEU A 166 -0.91 0.47 -4.12
N ASP A 167 -0.61 -0.02 -2.93
CA ASP A 167 0.31 0.63 -2.00
C ASP A 167 1.48 -0.33 -1.72
N TYR A 168 2.69 0.19 -1.84
CA TYR A 168 3.91 -0.58 -1.72
C TYR A 168 4.35 -0.72 -0.26
N LYS A 169 4.67 -1.94 0.19
CA LYS A 169 5.10 -2.20 1.56
C LYS A 169 6.40 -2.97 1.62
N SER A 170 7.35 -2.50 2.41
CA SER A 170 8.62 -3.20 2.65
C SER A 170 8.51 -4.30 3.72
N GLY A 171 7.45 -4.26 4.55
CA GLY A 171 7.16 -5.26 5.58
C GLY A 171 6.04 -6.22 5.18
N SER A 172 5.84 -7.28 5.98
CA SER A 172 4.65 -8.12 5.86
C SER A 172 3.47 -7.42 6.53
N LEU A 173 2.56 -6.92 5.72
CA LEU A 173 1.30 -6.35 6.17
C LEU A 173 0.19 -6.99 5.33
N ASP A 174 -0.82 -7.49 6.01
CA ASP A 174 -2.05 -7.95 5.37
C ASP A 174 -3.16 -6.95 5.64
N LEU A 175 -4.07 -6.79 4.71
CA LEU A 175 -5.19 -5.87 4.86
C LEU A 175 -6.29 -6.56 5.68
N ASP A 176 -6.60 -5.98 6.83
CA ASP A 176 -7.56 -6.52 7.78
C ASP A 176 -8.73 -5.56 7.99
N PRO A 177 -9.95 -5.92 7.55
CA PRO A 177 -11.14 -5.11 7.75
C PRO A 177 -11.46 -4.80 9.21
N ASP A 178 -11.16 -5.70 10.14
CA ASP A 178 -11.39 -5.45 11.56
C ASP A 178 -10.40 -4.40 12.10
N LEU A 179 -9.16 -4.42 11.63
CA LEU A 179 -8.20 -3.35 11.94
C LEU A 179 -8.59 -2.01 11.28
N MET A 180 -9.22 -2.05 10.10
CA MET A 180 -9.79 -0.84 9.49
C MET A 180 -10.90 -0.24 10.35
N LYS A 181 -11.85 -1.05 10.82
CA LYS A 181 -12.94 -0.63 11.71
C LYS A 181 -12.45 -0.11 13.06
N ARG A 182 -11.25 -0.49 13.46
CA ARG A 182 -10.59 0.02 14.66
C ARG A 182 -9.70 1.24 14.38
N GLY A 183 -9.65 1.72 13.13
CA GLY A 183 -8.86 2.87 12.72
C GLY A 183 -7.35 2.62 12.57
N ILE A 184 -6.90 1.37 12.65
CA ILE A 184 -5.48 1.00 12.64
C ILE A 184 -4.93 0.89 11.22
N GLN A 185 -5.77 0.52 10.24
CA GLN A 185 -5.44 0.42 8.82
C GLN A 185 -6.44 1.23 7.98
N LEU A 186 -6.30 2.54 7.94
CA LEU A 186 -7.24 3.45 7.26
C LEU A 186 -6.84 3.77 5.82
N GLN A 187 -5.56 3.72 5.53
CA GLN A 187 -4.93 4.33 4.37
C GLN A 187 -5.61 3.95 3.05
N LEU A 188 -5.64 2.67 2.69
CA LEU A 188 -6.16 2.23 1.39
C LEU A 188 -7.65 2.52 1.19
N LEU A 189 -8.46 2.36 2.25
CA LEU A 189 -9.90 2.62 2.14
C LEU A 189 -10.20 4.11 1.98
N MET A 190 -9.47 4.97 2.70
CA MET A 190 -9.59 6.42 2.52
C MET A 190 -9.13 6.85 1.14
N TYR A 191 -8.05 6.27 0.64
CA TYR A 191 -7.56 6.52 -0.71
C TYR A 191 -8.57 6.08 -1.78
N MET A 192 -9.15 4.88 -1.64
CA MET A 192 -10.22 4.42 -2.53
C MET A 192 -11.42 5.38 -2.51
N SER A 193 -11.83 5.84 -1.33
CA SER A 193 -12.93 6.81 -1.20
C SER A 193 -12.63 8.12 -1.93
N ALA A 194 -11.40 8.66 -1.77
CA ALA A 194 -10.97 9.87 -2.48
C ALA A 194 -11.05 9.72 -4.00
N VAL A 195 -10.50 8.62 -4.51
CA VAL A 195 -10.47 8.36 -5.95
C VAL A 195 -11.88 8.18 -6.51
N LEU A 196 -12.74 7.42 -5.83
CA LEU A 196 -14.12 7.20 -6.28
C LEU A 196 -14.91 8.51 -6.35
N GLU A 197 -14.78 9.39 -5.34
CA GLU A 197 -15.44 10.69 -5.32
C GLU A 197 -14.95 11.61 -6.43
N ASN A 198 -13.63 11.72 -6.61
CA ASN A 198 -13.03 12.54 -7.67
C ASN A 198 -13.41 12.03 -9.08
N LEU A 199 -13.35 10.71 -9.31
CA LEU A 199 -13.72 10.13 -10.59
C LEU A 199 -15.22 10.32 -10.89
N ALA A 200 -16.09 10.16 -9.89
CA ALA A 200 -17.52 10.38 -10.05
C ALA A 200 -17.85 11.84 -10.39
N ALA A 201 -17.17 12.79 -9.75
CA ALA A 201 -17.32 14.23 -10.05
C ALA A 201 -16.82 14.56 -11.47
N GLY A 202 -15.72 13.99 -11.91
CA GLY A 202 -15.14 14.21 -13.24
C GLY A 202 -15.82 13.46 -14.38
N ASN A 203 -16.64 12.42 -14.09
CA ASN A 203 -17.28 11.56 -15.09
C ASN A 203 -18.79 11.38 -14.79
N PRO A 204 -19.62 12.42 -14.91
CA PRO A 204 -21.06 12.34 -14.62
C PRO A 204 -21.75 11.26 -15.45
N GLY A 205 -22.49 10.37 -14.78
CA GLY A 205 -23.24 9.29 -15.42
C GLY A 205 -22.42 8.04 -15.75
N THR A 206 -21.11 8.04 -15.51
CA THR A 206 -20.25 6.85 -15.65
C THR A 206 -20.28 6.02 -14.36
N ARG A 207 -20.41 4.71 -14.47
CA ARG A 207 -20.34 3.80 -13.33
C ARG A 207 -18.88 3.67 -12.89
N ILE A 208 -18.58 4.07 -11.64
CA ILE A 208 -17.25 3.92 -11.05
C ILE A 208 -17.28 2.74 -10.09
N VAL A 209 -16.36 1.77 -10.26
CA VAL A 209 -16.36 0.49 -9.55
C VAL A 209 -15.06 0.29 -8.78
N PRO A 210 -15.10 0.22 -7.44
CA PRO A 210 -13.93 -0.19 -6.66
C PRO A 210 -13.65 -1.67 -6.95
N SER A 211 -12.52 -1.97 -7.58
CA SER A 211 -12.16 -3.33 -7.98
C SER A 211 -11.19 -4.01 -7.02
N ALA A 212 -10.18 -3.27 -6.54
CA ALA A 212 -9.23 -3.82 -5.58
C ALA A 212 -8.50 -2.74 -4.79
N MET A 213 -8.23 -3.06 -3.53
CA MET A 213 -7.32 -2.34 -2.64
C MET A 213 -6.23 -3.32 -2.21
N LEU A 214 -5.00 -3.11 -2.66
CA LEU A 214 -3.94 -4.09 -2.56
C LEU A 214 -2.68 -3.51 -1.92
N TYR A 215 -2.04 -4.31 -1.06
CA TYR A 215 -0.66 -4.13 -0.65
C TYR A 215 0.25 -5.00 -1.53
N TYR A 216 1.24 -4.37 -2.15
CA TYR A 216 2.29 -5.06 -2.87
C TYR A 216 3.57 -5.07 -2.03
N ARG A 217 4.06 -6.25 -1.72
CA ARG A 217 5.26 -6.40 -0.89
C ARG A 217 6.52 -6.30 -1.74
N ILE A 218 7.28 -5.21 -1.56
CA ILE A 218 8.58 -5.02 -2.19
C ILE A 218 9.63 -5.79 -1.36
N THR A 219 9.95 -7.00 -1.78
CA THR A 219 10.89 -7.88 -1.06
C THR A 219 11.61 -8.81 -2.03
N ASP A 220 12.69 -9.42 -1.55
CA ASP A 220 13.36 -10.52 -2.22
C ASP A 220 12.86 -11.84 -1.62
N PRO A 221 11.90 -12.53 -2.26
CA PRO A 221 11.33 -13.73 -1.67
C PRO A 221 12.37 -14.86 -1.66
N VAL A 222 12.43 -15.59 -0.55
CA VAL A 222 13.16 -16.87 -0.49
C VAL A 222 12.23 -17.91 -1.10
N ILE A 223 12.71 -18.58 -2.15
CA ILE A 223 11.99 -19.64 -2.83
C ILE A 223 12.67 -20.96 -2.45
N ASP A 224 11.89 -21.89 -1.90
CA ASP A 224 12.32 -23.28 -1.79
C ASP A 224 12.24 -23.91 -3.17
N GLY A 225 13.33 -23.79 -3.94
CA GLY A 225 13.46 -24.37 -5.28
C GLY A 225 13.77 -25.85 -5.17
N GLY A 226 13.06 -26.66 -5.96
CA GLY A 226 13.44 -28.03 -6.26
C GLY A 226 14.82 -28.12 -6.95
N SER A 227 15.28 -29.30 -7.29
CA SER A 227 16.59 -29.58 -7.89
C SER A 227 17.00 -28.53 -8.94
N PRO A 228 18.27 -28.09 -8.92
CA PRO A 228 18.76 -27.18 -9.93
C PRO A 228 18.90 -27.91 -11.27
N GLU A 229 17.81 -28.00 -12.02
CA GLU A 229 17.88 -28.27 -13.43
C GLU A 229 18.28 -26.96 -14.12
N GLU A 230 19.33 -26.99 -14.93
CA GLU A 230 19.74 -25.84 -15.72
C GLU A 230 18.95 -25.81 -17.03
N GLY A 231 18.41 -24.62 -17.40
CA GLY A 231 17.73 -24.41 -18.66
C GLY A 231 16.53 -23.47 -18.57
N GLU A 232 16.02 -23.07 -19.73
CA GLU A 232 14.88 -22.11 -19.83
C GLU A 232 13.64 -22.53 -19.03
N ALA A 233 13.35 -23.84 -18.96
CA ALA A 233 12.21 -24.36 -18.20
C ALA A 233 12.38 -24.13 -16.68
N ALA A 234 13.58 -24.29 -16.15
CA ALA A 234 13.88 -24.05 -14.74
C ALA A 234 13.82 -22.55 -14.38
N GLU A 235 14.24 -21.69 -15.30
CA GLU A 235 14.14 -20.24 -15.13
C GLU A 235 12.67 -19.79 -15.08
N GLU A 236 11.81 -20.29 -15.97
CA GLU A 236 10.39 -19.94 -15.98
C GLU A 236 9.66 -20.49 -14.72
N GLU A 237 10.02 -21.68 -14.24
CA GLU A 237 9.51 -22.21 -12.98
C GLU A 237 9.92 -21.32 -11.80
N ALA A 238 11.18 -20.90 -11.74
CA ALA A 238 11.65 -19.98 -10.70
C ALA A 238 10.93 -18.62 -10.76
N LEU A 239 10.72 -18.06 -11.96
CA LEU A 239 9.95 -16.83 -12.14
C LEU A 239 8.49 -17.00 -11.70
N SER A 240 7.87 -18.12 -12.00
CA SER A 240 6.50 -18.45 -11.56
C SER A 240 6.39 -18.49 -10.03
N LEU A 241 7.37 -19.11 -9.36
CA LEU A 241 7.44 -19.14 -7.90
C LEU A 241 7.64 -17.74 -7.30
N ILE A 242 8.52 -16.93 -7.90
CA ILE A 242 8.72 -15.52 -7.49
C ILE A 242 7.43 -14.73 -7.63
N ARG A 243 6.76 -14.79 -8.78
CA ARG A 243 5.50 -14.10 -9.06
C ARG A 243 4.41 -14.51 -8.06
N SER A 244 4.32 -15.81 -7.76
CA SER A 244 3.39 -16.31 -6.74
C SER A 244 3.70 -15.80 -5.33
N ALA A 245 4.98 -15.70 -4.97
CA ALA A 245 5.42 -15.18 -3.67
C ALA A 245 5.24 -13.66 -3.55
N LEU A 246 5.33 -12.93 -4.67
CA LEU A 246 5.11 -11.47 -4.75
C LEU A 246 3.66 -11.11 -5.13
N ARG A 247 2.74 -12.07 -5.08
CA ARG A 247 1.32 -11.79 -5.28
C ARG A 247 0.84 -10.79 -4.23
N PRO A 248 0.14 -9.70 -4.62
CA PRO A 248 -0.42 -8.74 -3.68
C PRO A 248 -1.39 -9.38 -2.69
N THR A 249 -1.50 -8.78 -1.50
CA THR A 249 -2.54 -9.07 -0.52
C THR A 249 -3.54 -7.92 -0.46
N GLY A 250 -4.75 -8.16 0.04
CA GLY A 250 -5.75 -7.10 0.16
C GLY A 250 -7.15 -7.55 -0.14
N LEU A 251 -8.02 -6.61 -0.51
CA LEU A 251 -9.44 -6.84 -0.79
C LEU A 251 -9.73 -6.67 -2.29
N VAL A 252 -10.49 -7.60 -2.84
CA VAL A 252 -10.93 -7.60 -4.25
C VAL A 252 -12.45 -7.61 -4.29
N ASN A 253 -13.03 -6.89 -5.24
CA ASN A 253 -14.47 -6.91 -5.47
C ASN A 253 -14.92 -8.30 -5.92
N SER A 254 -15.96 -8.83 -5.29
CA SER A 254 -16.50 -10.16 -5.54
C SER A 254 -17.24 -10.31 -6.87
N ASP A 255 -17.54 -9.20 -7.56
CA ASP A 255 -18.19 -9.22 -8.86
C ASP A 255 -17.23 -9.84 -9.91
N PRO A 256 -17.67 -10.88 -10.66
CA PRO A 256 -16.91 -11.44 -11.77
C PRO A 256 -16.39 -10.40 -12.76
N GLU A 257 -17.18 -9.38 -13.05
CA GLU A 257 -16.75 -8.24 -13.87
C GLU A 257 -15.46 -7.60 -13.36
N SER A 258 -15.26 -7.56 -12.07
CA SER A 258 -14.14 -6.91 -11.43
C SER A 258 -12.89 -7.78 -11.39
N TYR A 259 -12.98 -9.01 -10.84
CA TYR A 259 -11.80 -9.85 -10.66
C TYR A 259 -11.32 -10.48 -11.98
N GLU A 260 -12.19 -10.71 -12.96
CA GLU A 260 -11.79 -11.18 -14.31
C GLU A 260 -11.09 -10.07 -15.11
N ARG A 261 -11.35 -8.79 -14.82
CA ARG A 261 -10.58 -7.67 -15.38
C ARG A 261 -9.21 -7.50 -14.74
N LEU A 262 -9.05 -7.92 -13.50
CA LEU A 262 -7.74 -7.95 -12.82
C LEU A 262 -6.87 -9.11 -13.29
N ASP A 263 -7.49 -10.27 -13.56
CA ASP A 263 -6.83 -11.46 -14.10
C ASP A 263 -7.76 -12.19 -15.08
N ARG A 264 -7.60 -11.91 -16.37
CA ARG A 264 -8.40 -12.53 -17.45
C ARG A 264 -8.17 -14.02 -17.62
N SER A 265 -7.07 -14.53 -17.09
CA SER A 265 -6.69 -15.95 -17.16
C SER A 265 -7.08 -16.76 -15.92
N ILE A 266 -7.76 -16.15 -14.96
CA ILE A 266 -8.08 -16.81 -13.69
C ILE A 266 -8.94 -18.05 -13.89
N SER A 267 -8.42 -19.22 -13.47
CA SER A 267 -9.11 -20.52 -13.55
C SER A 267 -8.97 -21.38 -12.29
N GLY A 268 -8.26 -20.87 -11.30
CA GLY A 268 -7.97 -21.50 -10.01
C GLY A 268 -7.39 -20.48 -9.06
N LYS A 269 -6.26 -20.78 -8.42
CA LYS A 269 -5.54 -19.81 -7.60
C LYS A 269 -4.84 -18.81 -8.52
N SER A 270 -5.25 -17.53 -8.43
CA SER A 270 -4.58 -16.46 -9.17
C SER A 270 -3.19 -16.18 -8.58
N ASP A 271 -2.24 -15.86 -9.44
CA ASP A 271 -0.92 -15.34 -9.09
C ASP A 271 -0.86 -13.80 -9.19
N VAL A 272 -1.97 -13.17 -9.58
CA VAL A 272 -2.12 -11.71 -9.76
C VAL A 272 -2.86 -11.07 -8.58
N ILE A 273 -3.89 -11.73 -8.06
CA ILE A 273 -4.78 -11.21 -7.01
C ILE A 273 -5.05 -12.27 -5.94
N PRO A 274 -5.43 -11.88 -4.72
CA PRO A 274 -5.72 -12.81 -3.62
C PRO A 274 -7.08 -13.53 -3.79
N VAL A 275 -7.35 -14.06 -4.97
CA VAL A 275 -8.57 -14.79 -5.31
C VAL A 275 -8.23 -16.20 -5.78
N THR A 276 -9.05 -17.15 -5.36
CA THR A 276 -9.00 -18.54 -5.85
C THR A 276 -10.39 -18.91 -6.30
N LEU A 277 -10.52 -19.42 -7.53
CA LEU A 277 -11.79 -19.92 -8.05
C LEU A 277 -11.89 -21.45 -7.88
N LYS A 278 -13.07 -21.92 -7.53
CA LYS A 278 -13.42 -23.35 -7.58
C LYS A 278 -13.67 -23.79 -9.03
N LYS A 279 -13.84 -25.10 -9.24
CA LYS A 279 -14.17 -25.68 -10.56
C LYS A 279 -15.46 -25.10 -11.18
N ASN A 280 -16.41 -24.68 -10.35
CA ASN A 280 -17.64 -24.02 -10.79
C ASN A 280 -17.50 -22.49 -11.01
N ARG A 281 -16.26 -21.97 -11.05
CA ARG A 281 -15.91 -20.56 -11.19
C ARG A 281 -16.37 -19.65 -10.04
N GLU A 282 -16.87 -20.19 -8.94
CA GLU A 282 -17.16 -19.42 -7.74
C GLU A 282 -15.89 -19.20 -6.91
N PRO A 283 -15.76 -18.08 -6.24
CA PRO A 283 -14.65 -17.86 -5.30
C PRO A 283 -14.61 -18.90 -4.18
N ALA A 284 -13.42 -19.37 -3.84
CA ALA A 284 -13.20 -20.25 -2.70
C ALA A 284 -13.28 -19.46 -1.39
N SER A 285 -13.57 -20.14 -0.28
CA SER A 285 -13.74 -19.54 1.06
C SER A 285 -12.50 -18.79 1.59
N GLY A 286 -11.32 -19.06 1.06
CA GLY A 286 -10.09 -18.36 1.42
C GLY A 286 -9.78 -17.13 0.53
N SER A 287 -10.67 -16.79 -0.42
CA SER A 287 -10.51 -15.61 -1.26
C SER A 287 -10.83 -14.35 -0.46
N ARG A 288 -10.02 -13.33 -0.64
CA ARG A 288 -10.19 -12.01 0.00
C ARG A 288 -11.10 -11.13 -0.86
N ILE A 289 -12.38 -11.46 -0.87
CA ILE A 289 -13.38 -10.78 -1.71
C ILE A 289 -14.44 -10.08 -0.88
N TYR A 290 -14.91 -8.95 -1.40
CA TYR A 290 -15.95 -8.11 -0.83
C TYR A 290 -16.94 -7.68 -1.92
N SER A 291 -18.22 -7.80 -1.66
CA SER A 291 -19.25 -7.21 -2.53
C SER A 291 -19.23 -5.67 -2.46
N LEU A 292 -19.83 -5.01 -3.44
CA LEU A 292 -20.00 -3.54 -3.41
C LEU A 292 -20.70 -3.08 -2.13
N GLY A 293 -21.71 -3.83 -1.67
CA GLY A 293 -22.41 -3.51 -0.42
C GLY A 293 -21.51 -3.60 0.82
N GLU A 294 -20.62 -4.62 0.87
CA GLU A 294 -19.65 -4.75 1.95
C GLU A 294 -18.57 -3.65 1.90
N PHE A 295 -18.10 -3.25 0.71
CA PHE A 295 -17.23 -2.10 0.55
C PHE A 295 -17.89 -0.81 1.04
N ASP A 296 -19.15 -0.57 0.69
CA ASP A 296 -19.89 0.61 1.13
C ASP A 296 -20.14 0.61 2.63
N GLN A 297 -20.46 -0.55 3.20
CA GLN A 297 -20.64 -0.69 4.64
C GLN A 297 -19.33 -0.43 5.40
N LEU A 298 -18.22 -1.04 4.94
CA LEU A 298 -16.90 -0.83 5.52
C LEU A 298 -16.49 0.65 5.45
N ARG A 299 -16.75 1.32 4.32
CA ARG A 299 -16.49 2.75 4.16
C ARG A 299 -17.25 3.60 5.15
N LYS A 300 -18.53 3.31 5.40
CA LYS A 300 -19.36 4.02 6.40
C LYS A 300 -18.81 3.85 7.81
N GLU A 301 -18.58 2.60 8.23
CA GLU A 301 -18.05 2.28 9.56
C GLU A 301 -16.69 2.95 9.80
N VAL A 302 -15.80 2.91 8.84
CA VAL A 302 -14.47 3.54 8.93
C VAL A 302 -14.56 5.07 8.94
N THR A 303 -15.48 5.66 8.17
CA THR A 303 -15.73 7.11 8.21
C THR A 303 -16.17 7.57 9.60
N GLU A 304 -17.06 6.82 10.24
CA GLU A 304 -17.51 7.10 11.61
C GLU A 304 -16.34 7.07 12.60
N VAL A 305 -15.47 6.06 12.49
CA VAL A 305 -14.26 5.96 13.34
C VAL A 305 -13.29 7.11 13.07
N VAL A 306 -13.08 7.50 11.82
CA VAL A 306 -12.22 8.64 11.46
C VAL A 306 -12.76 9.95 12.05
N CYS A 307 -14.07 10.19 11.95
CA CYS A 307 -14.72 11.36 12.56
C CYS A 307 -14.62 11.34 14.10
N MET A 308 -14.88 10.20 14.74
CA MET A 308 -14.73 10.03 16.18
C MET A 308 -13.30 10.34 16.65
N LEU A 309 -12.29 9.82 15.97
CA LEU A 309 -10.88 10.09 16.30
C LEU A 309 -10.54 11.57 16.11
N ALA A 310 -11.08 12.22 15.07
CA ALA A 310 -10.89 13.65 14.86
C ALA A 310 -11.50 14.48 16.00
N GLU A 311 -12.72 14.14 16.44
CA GLU A 311 -13.35 14.81 17.58
C GLU A 311 -12.52 14.65 18.86
N GLN A 312 -12.04 13.44 19.17
CA GLN A 312 -11.17 13.19 20.32
C GLN A 312 -9.90 14.04 20.31
N ILE A 313 -9.27 14.19 19.13
CA ILE A 313 -8.09 15.04 18.95
C ILE A 313 -8.45 16.51 19.20
N LEU A 314 -9.55 16.98 18.63
CA LEU A 314 -10.01 18.38 18.76
C LEU A 314 -10.44 18.72 20.20
N ASP A 315 -10.98 17.75 20.92
CA ASP A 315 -11.35 17.89 22.33
C ASP A 315 -10.15 17.80 23.28
N GLY A 316 -8.93 17.64 22.73
CA GLY A 316 -7.69 17.60 23.51
C GLY A 316 -7.49 16.30 24.28
N ASN A 317 -8.09 15.20 23.87
CA ASN A 317 -7.87 13.92 24.52
C ASN A 317 -6.44 13.40 24.22
N VAL A 318 -5.66 13.28 25.28
CA VAL A 318 -4.25 12.85 25.25
C VAL A 318 -4.01 11.63 26.14
N GLN A 319 -5.02 10.78 26.33
CA GLN A 319 -4.89 9.59 27.16
C GLN A 319 -3.84 8.62 26.59
N ALA A 320 -3.04 8.06 27.49
CA ALA A 320 -2.15 6.93 27.21
C ALA A 320 -2.97 5.63 27.26
N ASN A 321 -3.67 5.33 26.16
CA ASN A 321 -4.53 4.15 26.00
C ASN A 321 -4.15 3.36 24.74
N PRO A 322 -2.96 2.75 24.71
CA PRO A 322 -2.45 2.10 23.51
C PRO A 322 -3.32 0.91 23.10
N ALA A 323 -3.54 0.79 21.77
CA ALA A 323 -4.28 -0.34 21.21
C ALA A 323 -3.42 -1.60 21.16
N VAL A 324 -4.09 -2.76 21.30
CA VAL A 324 -3.52 -4.08 21.03
C VAL A 324 -4.33 -4.78 19.91
N TRP A 325 -3.64 -5.52 19.08
CA TRP A 325 -4.26 -6.33 18.01
C TRP A 325 -3.35 -7.52 17.70
N ASP A 326 -3.94 -8.68 17.52
CA ASP A 326 -3.20 -9.95 17.44
C ASP A 326 -2.24 -10.05 18.65
N ASP A 327 -0.99 -10.39 18.41
CA ASP A 327 0.06 -10.44 19.43
C ASP A 327 0.91 -9.14 19.48
N LYS A 328 0.36 -8.00 18.99
CA LYS A 328 1.07 -6.71 18.88
C LYS A 328 0.43 -5.65 19.76
N ALA A 329 1.26 -4.79 20.31
CA ALA A 329 0.84 -3.59 21.01
C ALA A 329 1.36 -2.32 20.32
N ALA A 330 0.58 -1.25 20.37
CA ALA A 330 1.01 0.06 19.85
C ALA A 330 2.29 0.58 20.53
N CYS A 331 2.61 0.04 21.69
CA CYS A 331 3.82 0.35 22.47
C CYS A 331 5.09 -0.36 21.97
N ASP A 332 4.99 -1.46 21.22
CA ASP A 332 6.16 -2.31 20.90
C ASP A 332 7.30 -1.52 20.24
N TYR A 333 6.93 -0.67 19.27
CA TYR A 333 7.87 0.20 18.52
C TYR A 333 7.54 1.69 18.71
N CYS A 334 7.03 2.07 19.91
CA CYS A 334 6.72 3.48 20.18
C CYS A 334 8.00 4.24 20.53
N PRO A 335 8.37 5.31 19.80
CA PRO A 335 9.57 6.09 20.10
C PRO A 335 9.44 6.93 21.38
N TYR A 336 8.23 7.02 21.94
CA TYR A 336 7.94 7.87 23.10
C TYR A 336 7.84 7.11 24.42
N LYS A 337 8.26 5.84 24.50
CA LYS A 337 8.23 5.04 25.74
C LYS A 337 8.93 5.75 26.90
N GLY A 338 10.07 6.41 26.64
CA GLY A 338 10.85 7.10 27.66
C GLY A 338 10.21 8.33 28.29
N VAL A 339 9.17 8.88 27.64
CA VAL A 339 8.46 10.09 28.16
C VAL A 339 7.00 9.82 28.48
N CYS A 340 6.44 8.70 28.01
CA CYS A 340 5.03 8.36 28.16
C CYS A 340 4.68 7.87 29.58
N GLY A 341 5.56 7.05 30.17
CA GLY A 341 5.32 6.47 31.50
C GLY A 341 4.17 5.44 31.56
N PHE A 342 3.63 5.00 30.42
CA PHE A 342 2.60 3.96 30.39
C PHE A 342 3.16 2.63 30.92
N ASP A 343 2.50 2.11 31.95
CA ASP A 343 2.82 0.82 32.54
C ASP A 343 1.50 0.14 32.97
N PRO A 344 1.13 -1.00 32.33
CA PRO A 344 -0.12 -1.70 32.63
C PRO A 344 -0.17 -2.33 34.03
N SER A 345 0.93 -2.34 34.78
CA SER A 345 0.94 -2.76 36.19
C SER A 345 0.47 -1.66 37.14
N ILE A 346 0.31 -0.43 36.68
CA ILE A 346 -0.15 0.72 37.45
C ILE A 346 -1.65 0.91 37.22
N ASP A 347 -2.41 1.07 38.31
CA ASP A 347 -3.86 1.34 38.24
C ASP A 347 -4.18 2.55 37.37
N GLY A 348 -5.13 2.38 36.46
CA GLY A 348 -5.56 3.42 35.51
C GLY A 348 -4.86 3.39 34.15
N TYR A 349 -3.87 2.50 33.94
CA TYR A 349 -3.28 2.25 32.65
C TYR A 349 -3.74 0.91 32.07
N GLU A 350 -4.46 0.94 30.97
CA GLU A 350 -4.96 -0.26 30.32
C GLU A 350 -4.70 -0.21 28.82
N TYR A 351 -4.44 -1.38 28.27
CA TYR A 351 -4.47 -1.56 26.82
C TYR A 351 -5.92 -1.55 26.32
N ARG A 352 -6.11 -0.99 25.15
CA ARG A 352 -7.41 -1.01 24.47
C ARG A 352 -7.42 -2.14 23.44
N GLY A 353 -8.33 -3.11 23.62
CA GLY A 353 -8.61 -4.22 22.71
C GLY A 353 -9.38 -3.81 21.47
#